data_7cd49a27ec19f0f7be0190044715e29e
#
_entry.id   7cd49a27ec19f0f7be0190044715e29e
#
_cell.length_a   1.000
_cell.length_b   1.000
_cell.length_c   1.000
_cell.angle_alpha   90.00
_cell.angle_beta   90.00
_cell.angle_gamma   90.00
#
_symmetry.space_group_name_H-M   'P 1'
#
loop_
_entity.id
_entity.type
_entity.pdbx_description
1 polymer ?
#
loop_
_entity_poly.entity_id
_entity_poly.type
_entity_poly.pdbx_seq_one_letter_code
_entity_poly.pdbx_strand_id
1 'polypeptide(L)'
;MDLYSQLSRIEELRQKLSQLQPLNYGEEKRLLEEFAIRNIYNSNALEGCTLTLQETALIIKDGIAIAGHPLKEQLEVIGHKDAFYYIVEMSQSQYNNRLLDTFEINMLHFLTDDRFKTGLFRRNALTAVGSTSATSKLYDIERQMMKLLSDYGKADIDFFGRMAQFHLGFETLYPFGNGNGRTGRLVLNLELLKGGYRPVDIKCTDKQRYCEAFDEYRNSGSTEAMKALLVEHELTELEEYVTIVEQA
;
A
#
# COMPACT_ATOMS: atom_id res chain seq x y z
N MET A 1 -22.69 -6.47 -3.14
CA MET A 1 -22.89 -6.24 -1.68
C MET A 1 -22.66 -4.76 -1.46
N ASP A 2 -23.48 -4.06 -0.67
CA ASP A 2 -23.20 -2.67 -0.31
C ASP A 2 -22.03 -2.57 0.69
N LEU A 3 -21.47 -1.40 0.83
CA LEU A 3 -20.27 -1.16 1.66
C LEU A 3 -20.47 -1.56 3.13
N TYR A 4 -21.68 -1.31 3.68
CA TYR A 4 -21.97 -1.68 5.07
C TYR A 4 -21.97 -3.20 5.26
N SER A 5 -22.57 -3.94 4.33
CA SER A 5 -22.58 -5.40 4.34
C SER A 5 -21.17 -5.99 4.19
N GLN A 6 -20.31 -5.36 3.37
CA GLN A 6 -18.92 -5.78 3.24
C GLN A 6 -18.12 -5.58 4.53
N LEU A 7 -18.27 -4.43 5.19
CA LEU A 7 -17.63 -4.15 6.48
C LEU A 7 -18.10 -5.12 7.56
N SER A 8 -19.41 -5.38 7.66
CA SER A 8 -19.96 -6.42 8.57
C SER A 8 -19.34 -7.79 8.29
N ARG A 9 -19.21 -8.14 7.02
CA ARG A 9 -18.63 -9.43 6.61
C ARG A 9 -17.15 -9.55 6.98
N ILE A 10 -16.38 -8.49 6.85
CA ILE A 10 -14.97 -8.45 7.30
C ILE A 10 -14.90 -8.75 8.81
N GLU A 11 -15.72 -8.10 9.64
CA GLU A 11 -15.70 -8.32 11.09
C GLU A 11 -16.15 -9.74 11.47
N GLU A 12 -17.14 -10.30 10.78
CA GLU A 12 -17.54 -11.71 10.94
C GLU A 12 -16.39 -12.67 10.63
N LEU A 13 -15.69 -12.46 9.51
CA LEU A 13 -14.56 -13.29 9.09
C LEU A 13 -13.36 -13.16 10.04
N ARG A 14 -13.08 -11.97 10.54
CA ARG A 14 -12.03 -11.74 11.54
C ARG A 14 -12.35 -12.47 12.85
N GLN A 15 -13.62 -12.37 13.30
CA GLN A 15 -14.06 -13.09 14.49
C GLN A 15 -13.98 -14.61 14.29
N LYS A 16 -14.38 -15.10 13.12
CA LYS A 16 -14.25 -16.53 12.76
C LYS A 16 -12.78 -16.96 12.79
N LEU A 17 -11.90 -16.20 12.14
CA LEU A 17 -10.47 -16.49 12.10
C LEU A 17 -9.83 -16.56 13.50
N SER A 18 -10.26 -15.72 14.43
CA SER A 18 -9.78 -15.77 15.82
C SER A 18 -10.14 -17.07 16.58
N GLN A 19 -11.07 -17.86 16.06
CA GLN A 19 -11.51 -19.14 16.64
C GLN A 19 -10.89 -20.35 15.93
N LEU A 20 -10.26 -20.13 14.77
CA LEU A 20 -9.60 -21.19 14.00
C LEU A 20 -8.18 -21.42 14.52
N GLN A 21 -7.68 -22.63 14.31
CA GLN A 21 -6.28 -22.93 14.56
C GLN A 21 -5.42 -22.20 13.53
N PRO A 22 -4.40 -21.43 13.96
CA PRO A 22 -3.54 -20.74 13.00
C PRO A 22 -2.76 -21.73 12.14
N LEU A 23 -2.44 -21.31 10.92
CA LEU A 23 -1.54 -22.06 10.03
C LEU A 23 -0.17 -22.26 10.70
N ASN A 24 0.51 -23.32 10.32
CA ASN A 24 1.89 -23.49 10.74
C ASN A 24 2.80 -22.47 10.05
N TYR A 25 3.99 -22.26 10.61
CA TYR A 25 4.94 -21.25 10.13
C TYR A 25 5.29 -21.39 8.64
N GLY A 26 5.40 -22.62 8.13
CA GLY A 26 5.75 -22.86 6.72
C GLY A 26 4.63 -22.45 5.76
N GLU A 27 3.40 -22.76 6.11
CA GLU A 27 2.20 -22.38 5.34
C GLU A 27 1.98 -20.87 5.34
N GLU A 28 2.07 -20.23 6.51
CA GLU A 28 1.93 -18.77 6.61
C GLU A 28 3.02 -18.05 5.79
N LYS A 29 4.27 -18.52 5.88
CA LYS A 29 5.37 -17.98 5.09
C LYS A 29 5.13 -18.12 3.59
N ARG A 30 4.62 -19.26 3.13
CA ARG A 30 4.31 -19.50 1.71
C ARG A 30 3.22 -18.54 1.21
N LEU A 31 2.13 -18.40 1.97
CA LEU A 31 1.04 -17.50 1.60
C LEU A 31 1.49 -16.04 1.57
N LEU A 32 2.30 -15.62 2.53
CA LEU A 32 2.87 -14.29 2.57
C LEU A 32 3.76 -14.02 1.35
N GLU A 33 4.59 -15.00 0.94
CA GLU A 33 5.43 -14.88 -0.24
C GLU A 33 4.61 -14.79 -1.53
N GLU A 34 3.56 -15.60 -1.67
CA GLU A 34 2.64 -15.56 -2.81
C GLU A 34 1.91 -14.21 -2.89
N PHE A 35 1.42 -13.71 -1.76
CA PHE A 35 0.83 -12.38 -1.67
C PHE A 35 1.85 -11.29 -2.04
N ALA A 36 3.05 -11.33 -1.47
CA ALA A 36 4.10 -10.34 -1.74
C ALA A 36 4.39 -10.21 -3.23
N ILE A 37 4.52 -11.33 -3.94
CA ILE A 37 4.79 -11.33 -5.39
C ILE A 37 3.66 -10.66 -6.16
N ARG A 38 2.39 -10.99 -5.88
CA ARG A 38 1.23 -10.37 -6.53
C ARG A 38 1.17 -8.87 -6.23
N ASN A 39 1.31 -8.49 -4.99
CA ASN A 39 1.26 -7.09 -4.55
C ASN A 39 2.38 -6.25 -5.16
N ILE A 40 3.61 -6.76 -5.16
CA ILE A 40 4.76 -6.07 -5.77
C ILE A 40 4.55 -5.92 -7.28
N TYR A 41 4.10 -6.96 -7.96
CA TYR A 41 3.77 -6.90 -9.38
C TYR A 41 2.71 -5.82 -9.65
N ASN A 42 1.54 -5.92 -9.01
CA ASN A 42 0.43 -5.00 -9.24
C ASN A 42 0.82 -3.55 -8.91
N SER A 43 1.48 -3.33 -7.79
CA SER A 43 1.89 -2.01 -7.35
C SER A 43 2.92 -1.35 -8.29
N ASN A 44 3.84 -2.12 -8.88
CA ASN A 44 4.78 -1.59 -9.89
C ASN A 44 4.09 -1.42 -11.26
N ALA A 45 3.18 -2.32 -11.65
CA ALA A 45 2.42 -2.19 -12.90
C ALA A 45 1.48 -0.97 -12.90
N LEU A 46 0.91 -0.60 -11.76
CA LEU A 46 0.17 0.67 -11.59
C LEU A 46 1.02 1.89 -11.94
N GLU A 47 2.31 1.86 -11.64
CA GLU A 47 3.29 2.92 -11.95
C GLU A 47 3.87 2.81 -13.38
N GLY A 48 3.47 1.79 -14.15
CA GLY A 48 3.89 1.61 -15.54
C GLY A 48 5.09 0.68 -15.74
N CYS A 49 5.48 -0.10 -14.72
CA CYS A 49 6.45 -1.19 -14.86
C CYS A 49 5.98 -2.20 -15.92
N THR A 50 6.88 -2.64 -16.78
CA THR A 50 6.60 -3.52 -17.91
C THR A 50 6.83 -5.00 -17.64
N LEU A 51 7.41 -5.34 -16.48
CA LEU A 51 7.62 -6.72 -16.02
C LEU A 51 6.28 -7.43 -15.82
N THR A 52 6.23 -8.68 -16.24
CA THR A 52 5.08 -9.57 -15.99
C THR A 52 5.10 -10.12 -14.56
N LEU A 53 3.99 -10.70 -14.12
CA LEU A 53 3.91 -11.38 -12.82
C LEU A 53 4.96 -12.51 -12.70
N GLN A 54 5.16 -13.28 -13.76
CA GLN A 54 6.14 -14.36 -13.79
C GLN A 54 7.58 -13.85 -13.68
N GLU A 55 7.90 -12.79 -14.42
CA GLU A 55 9.23 -12.15 -14.35
C GLU A 55 9.48 -11.51 -12.99
N THR A 56 8.46 -10.87 -12.42
CA THR A 56 8.51 -10.36 -11.04
C THR A 56 8.80 -11.49 -10.05
N ALA A 57 8.14 -12.64 -10.19
CA ALA A 57 8.39 -13.81 -9.35
C ALA A 57 9.84 -14.33 -9.47
N LEU A 58 10.40 -14.41 -10.69
CA LEU A 58 11.77 -14.83 -10.92
C LEU A 58 12.79 -13.87 -10.26
N ILE A 59 12.55 -12.56 -10.34
CA ILE A 59 13.40 -11.58 -9.67
C ILE A 59 13.33 -11.75 -8.15
N ILE A 60 12.13 -11.92 -7.60
CA ILE A 60 11.92 -11.99 -6.16
C ILE A 60 12.42 -13.29 -5.54
N LYS A 61 12.13 -14.44 -6.17
CA LYS A 61 12.48 -15.77 -5.65
C LYS A 61 13.92 -16.16 -5.94
N ASP A 62 14.32 -15.97 -7.18
CA ASP A 62 15.55 -16.56 -7.69
C ASP A 62 16.68 -15.52 -7.91
N GLY A 63 16.37 -14.22 -7.77
CA GLY A 63 17.32 -13.13 -8.01
C GLY A 63 17.79 -13.02 -9.46
N ILE A 64 16.98 -13.52 -10.42
CA ILE A 64 17.32 -13.57 -11.84
C ILE A 64 17.04 -12.21 -12.48
N ALA A 65 18.04 -11.65 -13.17
CA ALA A 65 17.86 -10.46 -13.98
C ALA A 65 17.15 -10.81 -15.29
N ILE A 66 16.12 -10.04 -15.66
CA ILE A 66 15.30 -10.28 -16.84
C ILE A 66 15.80 -9.43 -18.00
N ALA A 67 16.17 -10.08 -19.10
CA ALA A 67 16.61 -9.39 -20.32
C ALA A 67 15.44 -8.65 -20.99
N GLY A 68 15.76 -7.52 -21.62
CA GLY A 68 14.75 -6.72 -22.36
C GLY A 68 14.00 -5.70 -21.53
N HIS A 69 14.16 -5.70 -20.20
CA HIS A 69 13.55 -4.70 -19.31
C HIS A 69 14.62 -3.74 -18.75
N PRO A 70 14.24 -2.47 -18.50
CA PRO A 70 15.15 -1.51 -17.86
C PRO A 70 15.64 -2.02 -16.50
N LEU A 71 16.92 -1.85 -16.21
CA LEU A 71 17.48 -2.20 -14.90
C LEU A 71 16.73 -1.48 -13.74
N LYS A 72 16.29 -0.25 -13.99
CA LYS A 72 15.51 0.54 -13.02
C LYS A 72 14.28 -0.22 -12.55
N GLU A 73 13.47 -0.78 -13.46
CA GLU A 73 12.25 -1.52 -13.09
C GLU A 73 12.57 -2.75 -12.22
N GLN A 74 13.65 -3.44 -12.52
CA GLN A 74 14.07 -4.61 -11.74
C GLN A 74 14.56 -4.23 -10.34
N LEU A 75 15.29 -3.12 -10.23
CA LEU A 75 15.72 -2.58 -8.94
C LEU A 75 14.53 -2.07 -8.11
N GLU A 76 13.52 -1.49 -8.75
CA GLU A 76 12.27 -1.07 -8.09
C GLU A 76 11.49 -2.27 -7.54
N VAL A 77 11.45 -3.41 -8.25
CA VAL A 77 10.86 -4.66 -7.76
C VAL A 77 11.62 -5.18 -6.53
N ILE A 78 12.96 -5.20 -6.58
CA ILE A 78 13.79 -5.65 -5.45
C ILE A 78 13.59 -4.72 -4.23
N GLY A 79 13.63 -3.42 -4.43
CA GLY A 79 13.43 -2.46 -3.37
C GLY A 79 12.03 -2.54 -2.76
N HIS A 80 11.01 -2.75 -3.59
CA HIS A 80 9.65 -2.95 -3.12
C HIS A 80 9.51 -4.23 -2.29
N LYS A 81 10.17 -5.32 -2.68
CA LYS A 81 10.26 -6.55 -1.88
C LYS A 81 10.84 -6.27 -0.49
N ASP A 82 11.98 -5.58 -0.43
CA ASP A 82 12.63 -5.26 0.84
C ASP A 82 11.72 -4.40 1.72
N ALA A 83 11.02 -3.42 1.13
CA ALA A 83 10.07 -2.57 1.83
C ALA A 83 8.83 -3.35 2.30
N PHE A 84 8.33 -4.30 1.51
CA PHE A 84 7.19 -5.13 1.90
C PHE A 84 7.51 -6.00 3.13
N TYR A 85 8.66 -6.68 3.13
CA TYR A 85 9.06 -7.46 4.29
C TYR A 85 9.38 -6.60 5.50
N TYR A 86 9.90 -5.39 5.29
CA TYR A 86 10.09 -4.41 6.36
C TYR A 86 8.75 -4.05 7.04
N ILE A 87 7.67 -3.79 6.30
CA ILE A 87 6.37 -3.48 6.92
C ILE A 87 5.78 -4.69 7.66
N VAL A 88 5.99 -5.91 7.17
CA VAL A 88 5.58 -7.13 7.88
C VAL A 88 6.31 -7.26 9.21
N GLU A 89 7.63 -7.07 9.23
CA GLU A 89 8.42 -7.11 10.45
C GLU A 89 8.00 -6.01 11.44
N MET A 90 7.80 -4.78 10.95
CA MET A 90 7.35 -3.64 11.76
C MET A 90 5.98 -3.88 12.39
N SER A 91 5.04 -4.49 11.66
CA SER A 91 3.70 -4.77 12.17
C SER A 91 3.69 -5.82 13.29
N GLN A 92 4.68 -6.71 13.32
CA GLN A 92 4.84 -7.77 14.34
C GLN A 92 5.72 -7.34 15.52
N SER A 93 6.39 -6.20 15.42
CA SER A 93 7.31 -5.72 16.43
C SER A 93 6.58 -5.11 17.64
N GLN A 94 7.33 -4.89 18.75
CA GLN A 94 6.82 -4.13 19.90
C GLN A 94 6.44 -2.67 19.58
N TYR A 95 6.78 -2.19 18.39
CA TYR A 95 6.47 -0.85 17.90
C TYR A 95 5.17 -0.80 17.07
N ASN A 96 4.42 -1.88 16.97
CA ASN A 96 3.18 -1.95 16.18
C ASN A 96 2.12 -0.92 16.63
N ASN A 97 2.11 -0.53 17.91
CA ASN A 97 1.21 0.50 18.45
C ASN A 97 1.71 1.94 18.24
N ARG A 98 2.89 2.13 17.64
CA ARG A 98 3.42 3.47 17.35
C ARG A 98 2.61 4.11 16.23
N LEU A 99 2.30 5.39 16.39
CA LEU A 99 1.70 6.17 15.31
C LEU A 99 2.67 6.29 14.15
N LEU A 100 2.13 6.22 12.93
CA LEU A 100 2.87 6.46 11.71
C LEU A 100 3.56 7.84 11.79
N ASP A 101 4.84 7.89 11.44
CA ASP A 101 5.61 9.13 11.41
C ASP A 101 6.39 9.32 10.09
N THR A 102 7.02 10.47 9.96
CA THR A 102 7.79 10.82 8.76
C THR A 102 9.00 9.94 8.54
N PHE A 103 9.58 9.38 9.60
CA PHE A 103 10.75 8.49 9.50
C PHE A 103 10.37 7.19 8.81
N GLU A 104 9.25 6.58 9.19
CA GLU A 104 8.76 5.33 8.56
C GLU A 104 8.41 5.56 7.09
N ILE A 105 7.74 6.65 6.77
CA ILE A 105 7.40 7.01 5.39
C ILE A 105 8.67 7.22 4.55
N ASN A 106 9.65 7.94 5.07
CA ASN A 106 10.92 8.18 4.37
C ASN A 106 11.73 6.88 4.19
N MET A 107 11.69 5.98 5.19
CA MET A 107 12.33 4.67 5.09
C MET A 107 11.67 3.80 4.01
N LEU A 108 10.36 3.74 3.98
CA LEU A 108 9.63 3.00 2.95
C LEU A 108 9.91 3.55 1.56
N HIS A 109 9.92 4.86 1.40
CA HIS A 109 10.28 5.49 0.14
C HIS A 109 11.73 5.18 -0.27
N PHE A 110 12.68 5.28 0.67
CA PHE A 110 14.09 4.95 0.42
C PHE A 110 14.27 3.51 -0.07
N LEU A 111 13.53 2.57 0.50
CA LEU A 111 13.58 1.17 0.08
C LEU A 111 12.98 0.95 -1.30
N THR A 112 11.87 1.62 -1.63
CA THR A 112 11.08 1.32 -2.85
C THR A 112 11.56 1.99 -4.11
N ASP A 113 12.11 3.22 -4.02
CA ASP A 113 12.32 4.03 -5.24
C ASP A 113 13.77 4.08 -5.68
N ASP A 114 14.66 4.47 -4.79
CA ASP A 114 16.06 4.67 -5.20
C ASP A 114 16.99 4.71 -3.99
N ARG A 115 17.71 3.62 -3.79
CA ARG A 115 18.76 3.49 -2.76
C ARG A 115 19.86 4.56 -2.87
N PHE A 116 19.87 5.35 -3.94
CA PHE A 116 20.83 6.43 -4.18
C PHE A 116 20.24 7.82 -3.94
N LYS A 117 18.91 7.95 -3.85
CA LYS A 117 18.20 9.19 -3.55
C LYS A 117 17.51 9.08 -2.20
N THR A 118 18.17 9.50 -1.26
CA THR A 118 17.94 9.71 0.18
C THR A 118 16.50 9.91 0.67
N GLY A 119 15.50 9.12 0.53
CA GLY A 119 14.24 9.18 1.29
C GLY A 119 13.76 10.57 1.80
N LEU A 120 14.15 11.66 1.12
CA LEU A 120 13.86 13.02 1.50
C LEU A 120 12.70 13.57 0.66
N PHE A 121 11.89 14.39 1.29
CA PHE A 121 10.86 15.13 0.58
C PHE A 121 11.45 15.97 -0.55
N ARG A 122 10.74 16.04 -1.67
CA ARG A 122 11.19 16.78 -2.86
C ARG A 122 11.42 18.26 -2.54
N ARG A 123 12.46 18.81 -3.16
CA ARG A 123 12.78 20.25 -3.10
C ARG A 123 12.52 20.99 -4.41
N ASN A 124 12.02 20.29 -5.44
CA ASN A 124 11.73 20.87 -6.76
C ASN A 124 10.22 20.86 -7.02
N ALA A 125 9.74 21.88 -7.72
CA ALA A 125 8.37 21.88 -8.22
C ALA A 125 8.22 20.74 -9.23
N LEU A 126 7.22 19.89 -9.02
CA LEU A 126 6.84 18.84 -9.96
C LEU A 126 5.39 19.06 -10.34
N THR A 127 5.08 18.78 -11.59
CA THR A 127 3.72 18.60 -12.04
C THR A 127 3.49 17.08 -12.00
N ALA A 128 2.52 16.62 -11.24
CA ALA A 128 2.16 15.21 -11.25
C ALA A 128 1.78 14.80 -12.68
N VAL A 129 2.33 13.70 -13.16
CA VAL A 129 2.06 13.20 -14.51
C VAL A 129 0.54 12.96 -14.63
N GLY A 130 -0.10 13.65 -15.58
CA GLY A 130 -1.54 13.59 -15.80
C GLY A 130 -2.38 14.58 -14.97
N SER A 131 -1.77 15.44 -14.14
CA SER A 131 -2.47 16.48 -13.39
C SER A 131 -2.25 17.85 -14.04
N THR A 132 -3.33 18.59 -14.26
CA THR A 132 -3.29 20.01 -14.66
C THR A 132 -3.10 20.96 -13.47
N SER A 133 -3.15 20.43 -12.25
CA SER A 133 -3.01 21.20 -11.01
C SER A 133 -1.55 21.30 -10.59
N ALA A 134 -1.11 22.49 -10.18
CA ALA A 134 0.18 22.67 -9.54
C ALA A 134 0.19 21.89 -8.21
N THR A 135 1.18 21.01 -8.04
CA THR A 135 1.44 20.36 -6.75
C THR A 135 1.74 21.42 -5.67
N SER A 136 1.48 21.05 -4.41
CA SER A 136 1.70 21.92 -3.26
C SER A 136 3.02 22.71 -3.32
N LYS A 137 2.99 23.95 -2.83
CA LYS A 137 4.18 24.83 -2.82
C LYS A 137 5.31 24.16 -2.03
N LEU A 138 6.49 24.13 -2.59
CA LEU A 138 7.67 23.38 -2.14
C LEU A 138 8.06 23.56 -0.67
N TYR A 139 7.94 24.77 -0.17
CA TYR A 139 8.32 25.10 1.22
C TYR A 139 7.32 24.66 2.27
N ASP A 140 6.25 23.96 1.87
CA ASP A 140 5.16 23.56 2.76
C ASP A 140 4.92 22.03 2.83
N ILE A 141 5.70 21.24 2.07
CA ILE A 141 5.50 19.77 1.98
C ILE A 141 5.65 19.11 3.35
N GLU A 142 6.72 19.41 4.06
CA GLU A 142 6.99 18.84 5.38
C GLU A 142 5.87 19.19 6.37
N ARG A 143 5.46 20.45 6.39
CA ARG A 143 4.35 20.91 7.23
C ARG A 143 3.02 20.25 6.85
N GLN A 144 2.73 20.11 5.56
CA GLN A 144 1.53 19.43 5.09
C GLN A 144 1.57 17.93 5.42
N MET A 145 2.73 17.28 5.33
CA MET A 145 2.91 15.90 5.77
C MET A 145 2.66 15.76 7.27
N MET A 146 3.24 16.62 8.09
CA MET A 146 2.99 16.62 9.54
C MET A 146 1.50 16.83 9.87
N LYS A 147 0.83 17.70 9.10
CA LYS A 147 -0.61 17.90 9.26
C LYS A 147 -1.38 16.64 8.88
N LEU A 148 -1.08 16.02 7.75
CA LEU A 148 -1.73 14.79 7.29
C LEU A 148 -1.59 13.66 8.32
N LEU A 149 -0.40 13.47 8.91
CA LEU A 149 -0.16 12.50 9.97
C LEU A 149 -0.92 12.84 11.26
N SER A 150 -0.96 14.13 11.64
CA SER A 150 -1.72 14.57 12.80
C SER A 150 -3.23 14.36 12.60
N ASP A 151 -3.74 14.65 11.42
CA ASP A 151 -5.16 14.45 11.08
C ASP A 151 -5.49 12.95 11.07
N TYR A 152 -4.63 12.11 10.52
CA TYR A 152 -4.77 10.65 10.54
C TYR A 152 -4.91 10.09 11.97
N GLY A 153 -4.08 10.56 12.91
CA GLY A 153 -4.11 10.12 14.30
C GLY A 153 -5.33 10.60 15.10
N LYS A 154 -6.07 11.60 14.61
CA LYS A 154 -7.19 12.25 15.32
C LYS A 154 -8.54 12.03 14.65
N ALA A 155 -8.57 11.48 13.44
CA ALA A 155 -9.80 11.36 12.67
C ALA A 155 -10.83 10.49 13.41
N ASP A 156 -11.99 11.08 13.71
CA ASP A 156 -13.15 10.40 14.30
C ASP A 156 -14.01 9.77 13.20
N ILE A 157 -13.39 8.90 12.42
CA ILE A 157 -14.04 8.12 11.35
C ILE A 157 -13.57 6.68 11.44
N ASP A 158 -14.29 5.78 10.81
CA ASP A 158 -13.93 4.36 10.80
C ASP A 158 -12.54 4.10 10.20
N PHE A 159 -11.99 2.93 10.49
CA PHE A 159 -10.63 2.56 10.12
C PHE A 159 -10.37 2.72 8.61
N PHE A 160 -11.21 2.16 7.74
CA PHE A 160 -11.02 2.22 6.30
C PHE A 160 -11.21 3.64 5.74
N GLY A 161 -12.09 4.43 6.35
CA GLY A 161 -12.24 5.86 6.03
C GLY A 161 -10.97 6.65 6.31
N ARG A 162 -10.32 6.41 7.47
CA ARG A 162 -9.01 7.03 7.80
C ARG A 162 -7.92 6.62 6.81
N MET A 163 -7.87 5.33 6.46
CA MET A 163 -6.91 4.81 5.49
C MET A 163 -7.10 5.47 4.12
N ALA A 164 -8.33 5.54 3.63
CA ALA A 164 -8.66 6.18 2.35
C ALA A 164 -8.28 7.66 2.35
N GLN A 165 -8.64 8.39 3.41
CA GLN A 165 -8.31 9.82 3.56
C GLN A 165 -6.81 10.06 3.57
N PHE A 166 -6.06 9.26 4.34
CA PHE A 166 -4.61 9.38 4.40
C PHE A 166 -3.97 9.12 3.04
N HIS A 167 -4.33 8.03 2.38
CA HIS A 167 -3.76 7.62 1.11
C HIS A 167 -4.01 8.66 0.01
N LEU A 168 -5.25 9.11 -0.13
CA LEU A 168 -5.63 10.16 -1.08
C LEU A 168 -4.89 11.47 -0.80
N GLY A 169 -4.79 11.87 0.46
CA GLY A 169 -4.06 13.07 0.88
C GLY A 169 -2.56 12.96 0.60
N PHE A 170 -1.95 11.81 0.91
CA PHE A 170 -0.55 11.54 0.69
C PHE A 170 -0.16 11.63 -0.79
N GLU A 171 -0.90 10.95 -1.66
CA GLU A 171 -0.62 11.00 -3.09
C GLU A 171 -0.97 12.34 -3.74
N THR A 172 -1.95 13.07 -3.20
CA THR A 172 -2.25 14.45 -3.64
C THR A 172 -1.14 15.41 -3.23
N LEU A 173 -0.57 15.24 -2.03
CA LEU A 173 0.59 16.02 -1.57
C LEU A 173 1.83 15.75 -2.44
N TYR A 174 1.98 14.51 -2.90
CA TYR A 174 3.09 14.06 -3.74
C TYR A 174 4.45 14.43 -3.13
N PRO A 175 4.79 13.92 -1.94
CA PRO A 175 5.92 14.45 -1.16
C PRO A 175 7.30 14.13 -1.74
N PHE A 176 7.43 13.09 -2.57
CA PHE A 176 8.69 12.66 -3.15
C PHE A 176 8.79 12.97 -4.64
N GLY A 177 9.98 12.85 -5.20
CA GLY A 177 10.23 13.05 -6.63
C GLY A 177 9.64 11.98 -7.53
N ASN A 178 9.56 10.75 -7.02
CA ASN A 178 9.00 9.56 -7.67
C ASN A 178 8.58 8.56 -6.57
N GLY A 179 7.96 7.44 -6.91
CA GLY A 179 7.65 6.35 -5.97
C GLY A 179 6.55 6.64 -4.94
N ASN A 180 5.81 7.76 -5.06
CA ASN A 180 4.77 8.12 -4.10
C ASN A 180 3.68 7.05 -4.02
N GLY A 181 3.17 6.56 -5.15
CA GLY A 181 2.14 5.53 -5.17
C GLY A 181 2.57 4.24 -4.48
N ARG A 182 3.79 3.75 -4.78
CA ARG A 182 4.34 2.55 -4.11
C ARG A 182 4.48 2.76 -2.62
N THR A 183 5.05 3.88 -2.21
CA THR A 183 5.17 4.24 -0.79
C THR A 183 3.81 4.34 -0.10
N GLY A 184 2.85 5.02 -0.73
CA GLY A 184 1.49 5.17 -0.19
C GLY A 184 0.79 3.82 0.00
N ARG A 185 0.89 2.89 -0.95
CA ARG A 185 0.32 1.54 -0.84
C ARG A 185 1.02 0.68 0.21
N LEU A 186 2.33 0.85 0.41
CA LEU A 186 3.04 0.19 1.52
C LEU A 186 2.60 0.73 2.88
N VAL A 187 2.40 2.05 3.01
CA VAL A 187 1.86 2.65 4.24
C VAL A 187 0.46 2.12 4.52
N LEU A 188 -0.41 1.99 3.51
CA LEU A 188 -1.71 1.34 3.66
C LEU A 188 -1.57 -0.05 4.26
N ASN A 189 -0.71 -0.88 3.67
CA ASN A 189 -0.51 -2.25 4.11
C ASN A 189 0.13 -2.35 5.49
N LEU A 190 1.04 -1.45 5.86
CA LEU A 190 1.58 -1.37 7.22
C LEU A 190 0.46 -1.11 8.24
N GLU A 191 -0.39 -0.12 8.00
CA GLU A 191 -1.46 0.24 8.93
C GLU A 191 -2.56 -0.84 8.98
N LEU A 192 -2.89 -1.49 7.86
CA LEU A 192 -3.79 -2.66 7.84
C LEU A 192 -3.24 -3.78 8.72
N LEU A 193 -1.99 -4.18 8.53
CA LEU A 193 -1.33 -5.21 9.34
C LEU A 193 -1.30 -4.84 10.82
N LYS A 194 -0.99 -3.59 11.18
CA LYS A 194 -1.04 -3.07 12.56
C LYS A 194 -2.46 -3.12 13.15
N GLY A 195 -3.47 -2.91 12.32
CA GLY A 195 -4.88 -3.03 12.69
C GLY A 195 -5.39 -4.47 12.79
N GLY A 196 -4.55 -5.46 12.51
CA GLY A 196 -4.91 -6.88 12.49
C GLY A 196 -5.78 -7.27 11.30
N TYR A 197 -5.70 -6.50 10.21
CA TYR A 197 -6.30 -6.81 8.91
C TYR A 197 -5.30 -7.54 8.01
N ARG A 198 -5.78 -8.11 6.90
CA ARG A 198 -4.89 -8.62 5.85
C ARG A 198 -4.34 -7.45 5.04
N PRO A 199 -3.14 -7.57 4.45
CA PRO A 199 -2.68 -6.57 3.51
C PRO A 199 -3.51 -6.64 2.22
N VAL A 200 -3.77 -5.51 1.59
CA VAL A 200 -4.55 -5.43 0.34
C VAL A 200 -3.65 -5.40 -0.89
N ASP A 201 -4.10 -6.05 -1.94
CA ASP A 201 -3.46 -6.03 -3.26
C ASP A 201 -4.34 -5.24 -4.25
N ILE A 202 -4.06 -3.95 -4.42
CA ILE A 202 -4.75 -3.12 -5.42
C ILE A 202 -4.29 -3.57 -6.81
N LYS A 203 -5.15 -4.28 -7.52
CA LYS A 203 -4.82 -4.90 -8.81
C LYS A 203 -4.60 -3.85 -9.90
N CYS A 204 -3.62 -4.07 -10.75
CA CYS A 204 -3.36 -3.19 -11.90
C CYS A 204 -4.54 -3.16 -12.89
N THR A 205 -5.40 -4.19 -12.91
CA THR A 205 -6.68 -4.21 -13.64
C THR A 205 -7.69 -3.19 -13.12
N ASP A 206 -7.60 -2.79 -11.86
CA ASP A 206 -8.46 -1.79 -11.23
C ASP A 206 -7.89 -0.36 -11.34
N LYS A 207 -6.84 -0.17 -12.14
CA LYS A 207 -6.16 1.13 -12.32
C LYS A 207 -7.15 2.26 -12.63
N GLN A 208 -8.15 2.02 -13.46
CA GLN A 208 -9.14 3.04 -13.79
C GLN A 208 -9.93 3.46 -12.55
N ARG A 209 -10.52 2.52 -11.80
CA ARG A 209 -11.27 2.78 -10.56
C ARG A 209 -10.40 3.49 -9.51
N TYR A 210 -9.16 3.03 -9.40
CA TYR A 210 -8.18 3.63 -8.50
C TYR A 210 -7.90 5.10 -8.86
N CYS A 211 -7.70 5.42 -10.13
CA CYS A 211 -7.52 6.80 -10.59
C CYS A 211 -8.79 7.65 -10.42
N GLU A 212 -9.97 7.10 -10.72
CA GLU A 212 -11.27 7.78 -10.53
C GLU A 212 -11.48 8.18 -9.06
N ALA A 213 -11.06 7.37 -8.09
CA ALA A 213 -11.13 7.71 -6.68
C ALA A 213 -10.26 8.95 -6.32
N PHE A 214 -9.10 9.12 -6.95
CA PHE A 214 -8.30 10.37 -6.81
C PHE A 214 -8.98 11.56 -7.47
N ASP A 215 -9.62 11.37 -8.62
CA ASP A 215 -10.35 12.45 -9.30
C ASP A 215 -11.56 12.89 -8.47
N GLU A 216 -12.30 11.95 -7.89
CA GLU A 216 -13.40 12.26 -6.98
C GLU A 216 -12.91 13.05 -5.75
N TYR A 217 -11.84 12.60 -5.11
CA TYR A 217 -11.25 13.29 -3.98
C TYR A 217 -10.80 14.72 -4.33
N ARG A 218 -10.14 14.90 -5.46
CA ARG A 218 -9.70 16.24 -5.92
C ARG A 218 -10.87 17.18 -6.21
N ASN A 219 -11.98 16.65 -6.73
CA ASN A 219 -13.12 17.45 -7.15
C ASN A 219 -14.09 17.78 -5.99
N SER A 220 -14.30 16.84 -5.08
CA SER A 220 -15.34 16.94 -4.03
C SER A 220 -14.81 16.77 -2.61
N GLY A 221 -13.59 16.30 -2.42
CA GLY A 221 -13.08 15.90 -1.11
C GLY A 221 -13.61 14.55 -0.61
N SER A 222 -14.43 13.84 -1.40
CA SER A 222 -14.98 12.53 -1.04
C SER A 222 -13.89 11.47 -0.99
N THR A 223 -13.97 10.60 0.01
CA THR A 223 -13.07 9.45 0.19
C THR A 223 -13.78 8.12 -0.08
N GLU A 224 -15.07 8.14 -0.42
CA GLU A 224 -15.93 6.96 -0.46
C GLU A 224 -15.51 5.95 -1.54
N ALA A 225 -15.12 6.42 -2.72
CA ALA A 225 -14.68 5.52 -3.79
C ALA A 225 -13.40 4.76 -3.39
N MET A 226 -12.43 5.43 -2.79
CA MET A 226 -11.20 4.78 -2.30
C MET A 226 -11.50 3.84 -1.14
N LYS A 227 -12.34 4.26 -0.19
CA LYS A 227 -12.77 3.42 0.93
C LYS A 227 -13.43 2.13 0.43
N ALA A 228 -14.36 2.25 -0.52
CA ALA A 228 -15.04 1.09 -1.11
C ALA A 228 -14.04 0.14 -1.79
N LEU A 229 -13.06 0.66 -2.53
CA LEU A 229 -12.01 -0.12 -3.16
C LEU A 229 -11.17 -0.89 -2.13
N LEU A 230 -10.74 -0.22 -1.06
CA LEU A 230 -9.95 -0.86 0.00
C LEU A 230 -10.73 -1.97 0.72
N VAL A 231 -12.00 -1.71 1.05
CA VAL A 231 -12.88 -2.70 1.71
C VAL A 231 -13.11 -3.92 0.81
N GLU A 232 -13.31 -3.73 -0.49
CA GLU A 232 -13.49 -4.81 -1.45
C GLU A 232 -12.24 -5.71 -1.54
N HIS A 233 -11.05 -5.10 -1.62
CA HIS A 233 -9.80 -5.85 -1.67
C HIS A 233 -9.50 -6.57 -0.34
N GLU A 234 -9.71 -5.90 0.81
CA GLU A 234 -9.56 -6.55 2.12
C GLU A 234 -10.51 -7.75 2.27
N LEU A 235 -11.77 -7.59 1.90
CA LEU A 235 -12.75 -8.68 1.97
C LEU A 235 -12.30 -9.87 1.11
N THR A 236 -11.81 -9.63 -0.09
CA THR A 236 -11.32 -10.67 -1.00
C THR A 236 -10.14 -11.43 -0.39
N GLU A 237 -9.12 -10.73 0.09
CA GLU A 237 -7.93 -11.35 0.69
C GLU A 237 -8.28 -12.11 1.98
N LEU A 238 -9.19 -11.58 2.78
CA LEU A 238 -9.62 -12.21 4.02
C LEU A 238 -10.46 -13.47 3.77
N GLU A 239 -11.37 -13.47 2.79
CA GLU A 239 -12.16 -14.65 2.40
C GLU A 239 -11.27 -15.78 1.86
N GLU A 240 -10.30 -15.44 1.00
CA GLU A 240 -9.31 -16.40 0.51
C GLU A 240 -8.51 -17.01 1.68
N TYR A 241 -8.01 -16.18 2.57
CA TYR A 241 -7.20 -16.62 3.70
C TYR A 241 -8.00 -17.50 4.67
N VAL A 242 -9.21 -17.10 5.06
CA VAL A 242 -10.09 -17.91 5.93
C VAL A 242 -10.39 -19.26 5.30
N THR A 243 -10.65 -19.30 4.00
CA THR A 243 -10.90 -20.57 3.27
C THR A 243 -9.70 -21.52 3.37
N ILE A 244 -8.48 -20.99 3.25
CA ILE A 244 -7.25 -21.79 3.36
C ILE A 244 -7.09 -22.32 4.79
N VAL A 245 -7.27 -21.45 5.79
CA VAL A 245 -7.13 -21.84 7.21
C VAL A 245 -8.16 -22.90 7.62
N GLU A 246 -9.37 -22.89 7.06
CA GLU A 246 -10.39 -23.91 7.31
C GLU A 246 -10.07 -25.28 6.71
N GLN A 247 -9.22 -25.33 5.71
CA GLN A 247 -8.84 -26.56 5.00
C GLN A 247 -7.51 -27.16 5.50
N ALA A 248 -6.79 -26.43 6.33
CA ALA A 248 -5.50 -26.85 6.88
C ALA A 248 -5.67 -27.67 8.18
#